data_f6fe273bd7ca025bf0a2df7acf461e88
#
_entry.id   f6fe273bd7ca025bf0a2df7acf461e88
#
_cell.length_a   1.000
_cell.length_b   1.000
_cell.length_c   1.000
_cell.angle_alpha   90.00
_cell.angle_beta   90.00
_cell.angle_gamma   90.00
#
_symmetry.space_group_name_H-M   'P 1'
#
loop_
_entity.id
_entity.type
_entity.pdbx_description
1 polymer ?
#
loop_
_entity_poly.entity_id
_entity_poly.type
_entity_poly.pdbx_seq_one_letter_code
_entity_poly.pdbx_strand_id
1 'polypeptide(L)'
;INVIKQRLQNVTDDGERYQLTCNLFNEYMPYKSDSAAKYVYEAILLAEKRGNKSDLCLTRSLLAFLCSSTGQYVESRCILDSTDISGVDREALGQYYKSLTHVYGEMAYYSNIPKLKNEFFAKQEEYTEKIYETLTPSHDFYLQCKEQGCYKKGDIEGALRYNDKRLENARPDSHEFAIVAFYRTMDLRKAGRTNEALAWLTKSAISDVRNAVMDQGSLWELANLLSQESQLERARVYISFAWECVN
;
A
#
# COMPACT_ATOMS: atom_id res chain seq x y z
N ILE A 1 5.97 -16.28 7.49
CA ILE A 1 6.81 -16.63 6.33
C ILE A 1 7.27 -18.11 6.40
N ASN A 2 8.00 -18.55 7.45
CA ASN A 2 8.54 -19.91 7.52
C ASN A 2 7.46 -21.00 7.46
N VAL A 3 6.34 -20.81 8.14
CA VAL A 3 5.20 -21.74 8.08
C VAL A 3 4.63 -21.82 6.66
N ILE A 4 4.48 -20.70 5.96
CA ILE A 4 3.99 -20.68 4.59
C ILE A 4 4.97 -21.41 3.65
N LYS A 5 6.28 -21.19 3.81
CA LYS A 5 7.32 -21.88 3.03
C LYS A 5 7.31 -23.40 3.23
N GLN A 6 7.16 -23.85 4.48
CA GLN A 6 7.05 -25.29 4.76
C GLN A 6 5.80 -25.92 4.11
N ARG A 7 4.66 -25.23 4.17
CA ARG A 7 3.46 -25.69 3.46
C ARG A 7 3.67 -25.73 1.95
N LEU A 8 4.29 -24.68 1.38
CA LEU A 8 4.55 -24.60 -0.06
C LEU A 8 5.44 -25.76 -0.58
N GLN A 9 6.38 -26.26 0.25
CA GLN A 9 7.22 -27.41 -0.11
C GLN A 9 6.44 -28.72 -0.23
N ASN A 10 5.34 -28.87 0.54
CA ASN A 10 4.59 -30.12 0.65
C ASN A 10 3.28 -30.11 -0.15
N VAL A 11 2.84 -28.98 -0.67
CA VAL A 11 1.58 -28.84 -1.41
C VAL A 11 1.75 -29.36 -2.84
N THR A 12 0.79 -30.17 -3.29
CA THR A 12 0.73 -30.72 -4.66
C THR A 12 -0.36 -30.08 -5.50
N ASP A 13 -1.38 -29.50 -4.88
CA ASP A 13 -2.47 -28.79 -5.56
C ASP A 13 -2.00 -27.44 -6.07
N ASP A 14 -2.17 -27.18 -7.37
CA ASP A 14 -1.72 -25.95 -8.01
C ASP A 14 -2.51 -24.71 -7.51
N GLY A 15 -3.76 -24.88 -7.07
CA GLY A 15 -4.57 -23.80 -6.51
C GLY A 15 -4.07 -23.36 -5.13
N GLU A 16 -3.83 -24.33 -4.23
CA GLU A 16 -3.24 -24.04 -2.92
C GLU A 16 -1.82 -23.48 -3.06
N ARG A 17 -1.02 -24.03 -3.99
CA ARG A 17 0.32 -23.53 -4.30
C ARG A 17 0.27 -22.06 -4.72
N TYR A 18 -0.65 -21.68 -5.61
CA TYR A 18 -0.87 -20.31 -6.03
C TYR A 18 -1.19 -19.39 -4.85
N GLN A 19 -2.14 -19.77 -3.99
CA GLN A 19 -2.50 -19.00 -2.82
C GLN A 19 -1.34 -18.79 -1.84
N LEU A 20 -0.58 -19.85 -1.55
CA LEU A 20 0.59 -19.76 -0.67
C LEU A 20 1.68 -18.86 -1.27
N THR A 21 1.85 -18.89 -2.60
CA THR A 21 2.81 -18.04 -3.30
C THR A 21 2.40 -16.55 -3.25
N CYS A 22 1.10 -16.26 -3.45
CA CYS A 22 0.56 -14.90 -3.26
C CYS A 22 0.70 -14.42 -1.81
N ASN A 23 0.47 -15.29 -0.83
CA ASN A 23 0.68 -14.97 0.58
C ASN A 23 2.15 -14.63 0.88
N LEU A 24 3.11 -15.35 0.28
CA LEU A 24 4.54 -15.03 0.42
C LEU A 24 4.89 -13.70 -0.23
N PHE A 25 4.30 -13.36 -1.38
CA PHE A 25 4.43 -12.03 -1.96
C PHE A 25 3.99 -10.93 -0.98
N ASN A 26 2.79 -11.06 -0.41
CA ASN A 26 2.26 -10.08 0.54
C ASN A 26 3.13 -9.94 1.80
N GLU A 27 3.65 -11.05 2.31
CA GLU A 27 4.56 -11.06 3.47
C GLU A 27 5.91 -10.37 3.17
N TYR A 28 6.44 -10.48 1.95
CA TYR A 28 7.72 -9.89 1.58
C TYR A 28 7.62 -8.46 1.05
N MET A 29 6.48 -8.07 0.49
CA MET A 29 6.28 -6.78 -0.17
C MET A 29 6.70 -5.57 0.71
N PRO A 30 6.41 -5.52 2.03
CA PRO A 30 6.75 -4.37 2.85
C PRO A 30 8.23 -4.20 3.16
N TYR A 31 9.08 -5.24 3.01
CA TYR A 31 10.47 -5.15 3.46
C TYR A 31 11.53 -5.78 2.54
N LYS A 32 11.15 -6.59 1.53
CA LYS A 32 12.13 -7.28 0.68
C LYS A 32 11.62 -7.44 -0.75
N SER A 33 11.78 -6.38 -1.55
CA SER A 33 11.24 -6.28 -2.91
C SER A 33 11.74 -7.38 -3.86
N ASP A 34 13.01 -7.83 -3.76
CA ASP A 34 13.55 -8.92 -4.57
C ASP A 34 12.86 -10.26 -4.27
N SER A 35 12.59 -10.53 -3.00
CA SER A 35 11.84 -11.72 -2.58
C SER A 35 10.37 -11.63 -2.98
N ALA A 36 9.75 -10.46 -2.85
CA ALA A 36 8.40 -10.22 -3.34
C ALA A 36 8.32 -10.44 -4.86
N ALA A 37 9.27 -9.88 -5.62
CA ALA A 37 9.35 -10.09 -7.07
C ALA A 37 9.44 -11.57 -7.42
N LYS A 38 10.29 -12.34 -6.75
CA LYS A 38 10.40 -13.80 -6.96
C LYS A 38 9.03 -14.48 -6.84
N TYR A 39 8.30 -14.23 -5.76
CA TYR A 39 7.03 -14.92 -5.52
C TYR A 39 5.91 -14.44 -6.44
N VAL A 40 5.86 -13.17 -6.83
CA VAL A 40 4.84 -12.73 -7.78
C VAL A 40 5.09 -13.30 -9.19
N TYR A 41 6.35 -13.45 -9.62
CA TYR A 41 6.66 -14.15 -10.88
C TYR A 41 6.28 -15.64 -10.83
N GLU A 42 6.54 -16.33 -9.72
CA GLU A 42 6.08 -17.72 -9.53
C GLU A 42 4.55 -17.81 -9.56
N ALA A 43 3.84 -16.86 -8.96
CA ALA A 43 2.37 -16.81 -8.97
C ALA A 43 1.82 -16.55 -10.39
N ILE A 44 2.46 -15.71 -11.19
CA ILE A 44 2.09 -15.48 -12.60
C ILE A 44 2.19 -16.81 -13.39
N LEU A 45 3.30 -17.53 -13.28
CA LEU A 45 3.48 -18.82 -13.97
C LEU A 45 2.43 -19.85 -13.55
N LEU A 46 2.05 -19.87 -12.28
CA LEU A 46 0.99 -20.77 -11.79
C LEU A 46 -0.38 -20.35 -12.32
N ALA A 47 -0.69 -19.05 -12.38
CA ALA A 47 -1.93 -18.54 -12.94
C ALA A 47 -2.05 -18.87 -14.45
N GLU A 48 -0.96 -18.71 -15.20
CA GLU A 48 -0.87 -19.09 -16.63
C GLU A 48 -1.09 -20.59 -16.82
N LYS A 49 -0.40 -21.43 -16.04
CA LYS A 49 -0.56 -22.90 -16.09
C LYS A 49 -2.00 -23.33 -15.82
N ARG A 50 -2.69 -22.66 -14.89
CA ARG A 50 -4.09 -22.93 -14.53
C ARG A 50 -5.09 -22.36 -15.55
N GLY A 51 -4.67 -21.47 -16.44
CA GLY A 51 -5.54 -20.79 -17.39
C GLY A 51 -6.59 -19.88 -16.72
N ASN A 52 -6.36 -19.45 -15.46
CA ASN A 52 -7.29 -18.61 -14.71
C ASN A 52 -7.01 -17.14 -15.00
N LYS A 53 -7.90 -16.50 -15.75
CA LYS A 53 -7.78 -15.08 -16.14
C LYS A 53 -7.78 -14.12 -14.95
N SER A 54 -8.60 -14.36 -13.94
CA SER A 54 -8.66 -13.51 -12.73
C SER A 54 -7.35 -13.61 -11.94
N ASP A 55 -6.83 -14.82 -11.72
CA ASP A 55 -5.55 -15.03 -11.05
C ASP A 55 -4.40 -14.34 -11.81
N LEU A 56 -4.39 -14.43 -13.14
CA LEU A 56 -3.38 -13.80 -13.98
C LEU A 56 -3.46 -12.28 -13.93
N CYS A 57 -4.68 -11.71 -14.03
CA CYS A 57 -4.90 -10.27 -13.87
C CYS A 57 -4.45 -9.78 -12.49
N LEU A 58 -4.84 -10.50 -11.42
CA LEU A 58 -4.46 -10.19 -10.05
C LEU A 58 -2.94 -10.15 -9.88
N THR A 59 -2.23 -11.21 -10.28
CA THR A 59 -0.78 -11.31 -10.08
C THR A 59 0.01 -10.35 -10.95
N ARG A 60 -0.39 -10.08 -12.18
CA ARG A 60 0.21 -9.03 -13.01
C ARG A 60 0.01 -7.63 -12.41
N SER A 61 -1.16 -7.39 -11.83
CA SER A 61 -1.45 -6.13 -11.14
C SER A 61 -0.61 -5.98 -9.85
N LEU A 62 -0.37 -7.06 -9.11
CA LEU A 62 0.54 -7.07 -7.97
C LEU A 62 2.00 -6.79 -8.38
N LEU A 63 2.47 -7.38 -9.49
CA LEU A 63 3.80 -7.08 -10.04
C LEU A 63 3.91 -5.61 -10.45
N ALA A 64 2.89 -5.08 -11.12
CA ALA A 64 2.87 -3.68 -11.51
C ALA A 64 2.88 -2.74 -10.29
N PHE A 65 2.15 -3.09 -9.23
CA PHE A 65 2.17 -2.36 -7.96
C PHE A 65 3.58 -2.37 -7.34
N LEU A 66 4.24 -3.53 -7.30
CA LEU A 66 5.63 -3.63 -6.82
C LEU A 66 6.59 -2.79 -7.66
N CYS A 67 6.48 -2.83 -8.99
CA CYS A 67 7.29 -2.01 -9.89
C CYS A 67 7.11 -0.51 -9.60
N SER A 68 5.87 -0.04 -9.44
CA SER A 68 5.62 1.38 -9.13
C SER A 68 6.12 1.77 -7.75
N SER A 69 6.01 0.89 -6.75
CA SER A 69 6.54 1.13 -5.39
C SER A 69 8.07 1.20 -5.34
N THR A 70 8.75 0.65 -6.35
CA THR A 70 10.23 0.69 -6.49
C THR A 70 10.72 1.68 -7.56
N GLY A 71 9.85 2.58 -8.03
CA GLY A 71 10.19 3.64 -8.99
C GLY A 71 10.21 3.21 -10.45
N GLN A 72 9.84 1.96 -10.78
CA GLN A 72 9.81 1.41 -12.14
C GLN A 72 8.44 1.71 -12.79
N TYR A 73 8.14 2.99 -13.01
CA TYR A 73 6.80 3.43 -13.45
C TYR A 73 6.47 3.01 -14.88
N VAL A 74 7.47 2.98 -15.77
CA VAL A 74 7.28 2.58 -17.18
C VAL A 74 6.94 1.10 -17.24
N GLU A 75 7.69 0.26 -16.54
CA GLU A 75 7.47 -1.17 -16.45
C GLU A 75 6.09 -1.48 -15.83
N SER A 76 5.74 -0.80 -14.74
CA SER A 76 4.42 -0.90 -14.12
C SER A 76 3.30 -0.64 -15.13
N ARG A 77 3.42 0.45 -15.91
CA ARG A 77 2.44 0.81 -16.94
C ARG A 77 2.39 -0.22 -18.06
N CYS A 78 3.54 -0.66 -18.59
CA CYS A 78 3.57 -1.68 -19.65
C CYS A 78 2.89 -2.98 -19.22
N ILE A 79 3.07 -3.40 -17.96
CA ILE A 79 2.40 -4.59 -17.41
C ILE A 79 0.88 -4.38 -17.39
N LEU A 80 0.40 -3.24 -16.85
CA LEU A 80 -1.02 -2.96 -16.76
C LEU A 80 -1.67 -2.80 -18.13
N ASP A 81 -1.06 -2.05 -19.03
CA ASP A 81 -1.57 -1.80 -20.39
C ASP A 81 -1.67 -3.11 -21.21
N SER A 82 -0.85 -4.12 -20.93
CA SER A 82 -0.88 -5.45 -21.57
C SER A 82 -1.72 -6.49 -20.83
N THR A 83 -2.37 -6.14 -19.73
CA THR A 83 -3.18 -7.07 -18.92
C THR A 83 -4.62 -7.12 -19.46
N ASP A 84 -5.09 -8.32 -19.87
CA ASP A 84 -6.48 -8.53 -20.25
C ASP A 84 -7.39 -8.54 -19.03
N ILE A 85 -8.29 -7.57 -18.95
CA ILE A 85 -9.28 -7.43 -17.85
C ILE A 85 -10.67 -7.93 -18.24
N SER A 86 -10.83 -8.53 -19.43
CA SER A 86 -12.13 -8.99 -19.90
C SER A 86 -12.60 -10.25 -19.18
N GLY A 87 -13.75 -10.16 -18.49
CA GLY A 87 -14.36 -11.28 -17.79
C GLY A 87 -13.65 -11.70 -16.50
N VAL A 88 -12.77 -10.84 -15.94
CA VAL A 88 -12.15 -11.08 -14.64
C VAL A 88 -13.12 -10.77 -13.49
N ASP A 89 -12.90 -11.37 -12.32
CA ASP A 89 -13.71 -11.10 -11.15
C ASP A 89 -13.43 -9.72 -10.54
N ARG A 90 -14.25 -9.33 -9.56
CA ARG A 90 -14.18 -8.02 -8.91
C ARG A 90 -12.90 -7.81 -8.11
N GLU A 91 -12.34 -8.85 -7.52
CA GLU A 91 -11.13 -8.77 -6.72
C GLU A 91 -9.93 -8.46 -7.60
N ALA A 92 -9.75 -9.22 -8.67
CA ALA A 92 -8.69 -8.98 -9.66
C ALA A 92 -8.82 -7.60 -10.32
N LEU A 93 -10.03 -7.20 -10.68
CA LEU A 93 -10.31 -5.88 -11.28
C LEU A 93 -10.04 -4.75 -10.27
N GLY A 94 -10.41 -4.94 -9.01
CA GLY A 94 -10.11 -4.01 -7.93
C GLY A 94 -8.60 -3.82 -7.72
N GLN A 95 -7.82 -4.90 -7.71
CA GLN A 95 -6.37 -4.81 -7.63
C GLN A 95 -5.76 -4.14 -8.86
N TYR A 96 -6.30 -4.39 -10.05
CA TYR A 96 -5.87 -3.74 -11.29
C TYR A 96 -6.03 -2.21 -11.20
N TYR A 97 -7.21 -1.72 -10.83
CA TYR A 97 -7.44 -0.29 -10.66
C TYR A 97 -6.67 0.31 -9.49
N LYS A 98 -6.46 -0.44 -8.39
CA LYS A 98 -5.57 -0.03 -7.31
C LYS A 98 -4.15 0.22 -7.82
N SER A 99 -3.61 -0.67 -8.64
CA SER A 99 -2.26 -0.54 -9.20
C SER A 99 -2.15 0.65 -10.17
N LEU A 100 -3.18 0.90 -10.99
CA LEU A 100 -3.27 2.10 -11.84
C LEU A 100 -3.33 3.39 -11.01
N THR A 101 -4.18 3.42 -9.99
CA THR A 101 -4.29 4.58 -9.08
C THR A 101 -2.96 4.85 -8.40
N HIS A 102 -2.23 3.81 -7.99
CA HIS A 102 -0.93 3.93 -7.34
C HIS A 102 0.13 4.48 -8.31
N VAL A 103 0.34 3.85 -9.47
CA VAL A 103 1.39 4.30 -10.41
C VAL A 103 1.17 5.73 -10.89
N TYR A 104 -0.06 6.14 -11.18
CA TYR A 104 -0.34 7.52 -11.57
C TYR A 104 -0.19 8.51 -10.40
N GLY A 105 -0.49 8.09 -9.18
CA GLY A 105 -0.24 8.87 -7.96
C GLY A 105 1.25 9.13 -7.75
N GLU A 106 2.09 8.09 -7.87
CA GLU A 106 3.54 8.18 -7.77
C GLU A 106 4.12 9.08 -8.88
N MET A 107 3.72 8.86 -10.14
CA MET A 107 4.14 9.71 -11.26
C MET A 107 3.74 11.18 -11.06
N ALA A 108 2.56 11.46 -10.51
CA ALA A 108 2.12 12.80 -10.20
C ALA A 108 2.95 13.42 -9.05
N TYR A 109 3.21 12.64 -8.00
CA TYR A 109 3.99 13.11 -6.84
C TYR A 109 5.40 13.52 -7.22
N TYR A 110 6.10 12.67 -7.99
CA TYR A 110 7.50 12.91 -8.38
C TYR A 110 7.66 13.80 -9.63
N SER A 111 6.57 14.12 -10.35
CA SER A 111 6.67 15.00 -11.52
C SER A 111 6.91 16.45 -11.12
N ASN A 112 7.97 17.04 -11.67
CA ASN A 112 8.28 18.48 -11.55
C ASN A 112 7.71 19.31 -12.72
N ILE A 113 7.06 18.68 -13.71
CA ILE A 113 6.46 19.34 -14.87
C ILE A 113 4.97 19.53 -14.59
N PRO A 114 4.48 20.79 -14.37
CA PRO A 114 3.11 21.01 -13.92
C PRO A 114 2.03 20.41 -14.82
N LYS A 115 2.23 20.46 -16.13
CA LYS A 115 1.30 19.88 -17.12
C LYS A 115 1.18 18.37 -16.92
N LEU A 116 2.30 17.64 -16.88
CA LEU A 116 2.30 16.19 -16.69
C LEU A 116 1.76 15.81 -15.31
N LYS A 117 2.12 16.55 -14.28
CA LYS A 117 1.59 16.35 -12.94
C LYS A 117 0.06 16.39 -12.91
N ASN A 118 -0.53 17.39 -13.55
CA ASN A 118 -1.98 17.51 -13.63
C ASN A 118 -2.63 16.38 -14.46
N GLU A 119 -2.00 15.98 -15.57
CA GLU A 119 -2.46 14.85 -16.38
C GLU A 119 -2.44 13.53 -15.57
N PHE A 120 -1.39 13.29 -14.77
CA PHE A 120 -1.29 12.11 -13.92
C PHE A 120 -2.31 12.13 -12.78
N PHE A 121 -2.54 13.28 -12.14
CA PHE A 121 -3.60 13.40 -11.15
C PHE A 121 -4.99 13.16 -11.75
N ALA A 122 -5.28 13.66 -12.96
CA ALA A 122 -6.53 13.40 -13.62
C ALA A 122 -6.73 11.89 -13.89
N LYS A 123 -5.67 11.19 -14.31
CA LYS A 123 -5.69 9.72 -14.45
C LYS A 123 -5.89 8.99 -13.13
N GLN A 124 -5.22 9.42 -12.07
CA GLN A 124 -5.43 8.86 -10.74
C GLN A 124 -6.89 8.99 -10.30
N GLU A 125 -7.52 10.15 -10.54
CA GLU A 125 -8.93 10.38 -10.22
C GLU A 125 -9.87 9.51 -11.06
N GLU A 126 -9.63 9.40 -12.37
CA GLU A 126 -10.38 8.50 -13.27
C GLU A 126 -10.40 7.06 -12.75
N TYR A 127 -9.22 6.52 -12.34
CA TYR A 127 -9.14 5.16 -11.82
C TYR A 127 -9.68 5.03 -10.38
N THR A 128 -9.66 6.11 -9.60
CA THR A 128 -10.33 6.15 -8.30
C THR A 128 -11.85 6.00 -8.44
N GLU A 129 -12.46 6.62 -9.45
CA GLU A 129 -13.90 6.39 -9.73
C GLU A 129 -14.16 4.93 -10.13
N LYS A 130 -13.26 4.29 -10.90
CA LYS A 130 -13.36 2.86 -11.20
C LYS A 130 -13.28 1.97 -9.95
N ILE A 131 -12.51 2.35 -8.93
CA ILE A 131 -12.50 1.67 -7.63
C ILE A 131 -13.89 1.72 -6.97
N TYR A 132 -14.55 2.88 -7.01
CA TYR A 132 -15.88 3.03 -6.41
C TYR A 132 -16.97 2.20 -7.15
N GLU A 133 -16.81 2.01 -8.46
CA GLU A 133 -17.69 1.15 -9.25
C GLU A 133 -17.43 -0.36 -9.01
N THR A 134 -16.18 -0.71 -8.67
CA THR A 134 -15.73 -2.11 -8.62
C THR A 134 -15.77 -2.68 -7.21
N LEU A 135 -15.25 -1.97 -6.21
CA LEU A 135 -15.13 -2.49 -4.84
C LEU A 135 -16.35 -2.18 -4.00
N THR A 136 -16.59 -3.02 -3.00
CA THR A 136 -17.67 -2.78 -2.02
C THR A 136 -17.33 -1.61 -1.10
N PRO A 137 -18.32 -0.87 -0.58
CA PRO A 137 -18.07 0.25 0.34
C PRO A 137 -17.38 -0.13 1.66
N SER A 138 -17.32 -1.43 2.00
CA SER A 138 -16.61 -1.95 3.18
C SER A 138 -15.16 -2.36 2.88
N HIS A 139 -14.75 -2.40 1.61
CA HIS A 139 -13.39 -2.78 1.23
C HIS A 139 -12.40 -1.71 1.68
N ASP A 140 -11.26 -2.10 2.30
CA ASP A 140 -10.30 -1.15 2.88
C ASP A 140 -9.80 -0.11 1.86
N PHE A 141 -9.46 -0.54 0.65
CA PHE A 141 -8.98 0.40 -0.37
C PHE A 141 -10.07 1.39 -0.86
N TYR A 142 -11.34 0.98 -0.90
CA TYR A 142 -12.47 1.88 -1.14
C TYR A 142 -12.55 2.95 -0.04
N LEU A 143 -12.48 2.52 1.23
CA LEU A 143 -12.49 3.40 2.39
C LEU A 143 -11.29 4.35 2.38
N GLN A 144 -10.10 3.87 2.04
CA GLN A 144 -8.90 4.68 1.89
C GLN A 144 -9.06 5.79 0.83
N CYS A 145 -9.61 5.46 -0.33
CA CYS A 145 -9.89 6.45 -1.37
C CYS A 145 -10.89 7.52 -0.90
N LYS A 146 -11.92 7.13 -0.15
CA LYS A 146 -12.89 8.09 0.44
C LYS A 146 -12.25 8.96 1.52
N GLU A 147 -11.43 8.40 2.40
CA GLU A 147 -10.63 9.12 3.40
C GLU A 147 -9.76 10.18 2.72
N GLN A 148 -8.95 9.79 1.75
CA GLN A 148 -8.10 10.72 1.00
C GLN A 148 -8.90 11.79 0.24
N GLY A 149 -10.05 11.43 -0.33
CA GLY A 149 -10.95 12.37 -0.99
C GLY A 149 -11.50 13.43 -0.03
N CYS A 150 -11.90 13.04 1.18
CA CYS A 150 -12.30 13.97 2.24
C CYS A 150 -11.14 14.85 2.68
N TYR A 151 -9.96 14.28 2.91
CA TYR A 151 -8.74 15.01 3.27
C TYR A 151 -8.39 16.08 2.23
N LYS A 152 -8.39 15.74 0.93
CA LYS A 152 -8.11 16.69 -0.16
C LYS A 152 -9.09 17.87 -0.17
N LYS A 153 -10.38 17.63 0.12
CA LYS A 153 -11.44 18.65 0.18
C LYS A 153 -11.45 19.45 1.48
N GLY A 154 -10.64 19.07 2.48
CA GLY A 154 -10.62 19.71 3.79
C GLY A 154 -11.72 19.22 4.75
N ASP A 155 -12.51 18.21 4.39
CA ASP A 155 -13.47 17.54 5.26
C ASP A 155 -12.74 16.54 6.18
N ILE A 156 -12.08 17.07 7.21
CA ILE A 156 -11.24 16.25 8.10
C ILE A 156 -12.08 15.31 8.97
N GLU A 157 -13.25 15.75 9.43
CA GLU A 157 -14.16 14.87 10.17
C GLU A 157 -14.69 13.74 9.30
N GLY A 158 -14.91 13.99 8.01
CA GLY A 158 -15.24 12.96 7.02
C GLY A 158 -14.08 11.96 6.84
N ALA A 159 -12.85 12.44 6.73
CA ALA A 159 -11.66 11.62 6.64
C ALA A 159 -11.53 10.71 7.87
N LEU A 160 -11.62 11.26 9.08
CA LEU A 160 -11.54 10.50 10.33
C LEU A 160 -12.63 9.43 10.45
N ARG A 161 -13.88 9.70 9.99
CA ARG A 161 -14.94 8.67 9.97
C ARG A 161 -14.62 7.48 9.05
N TYR A 162 -13.99 7.73 7.89
CA TYR A 162 -13.54 6.64 7.03
C TYR A 162 -12.34 5.90 7.62
N ASN A 163 -11.43 6.62 8.26
CA ASN A 163 -10.31 6.02 8.97
C ASN A 163 -10.76 5.13 10.15
N ASP A 164 -11.78 5.55 10.92
CA ASP A 164 -12.36 4.73 11.99
C ASP A 164 -12.83 3.35 11.46
N LYS A 165 -13.54 3.34 10.32
CA LYS A 165 -13.98 2.08 9.68
C LYS A 165 -12.81 1.21 9.23
N ARG A 166 -11.71 1.82 8.77
CA ARG A 166 -10.49 1.08 8.40
C ARG A 166 -9.81 0.49 9.63
N LEU A 167 -9.76 1.24 10.75
CA LEU A 167 -9.21 0.75 12.02
C LEU A 167 -10.00 -0.44 12.59
N GLU A 168 -11.33 -0.47 12.43
CA GLU A 168 -12.17 -1.61 12.83
C GLU A 168 -11.79 -2.90 12.09
N ASN A 169 -11.33 -2.78 10.84
CA ASN A 169 -10.94 -3.92 10.01
C ASN A 169 -9.45 -4.31 10.17
N ALA A 170 -8.60 -3.38 10.60
CA ALA A 170 -7.17 -3.61 10.71
C ALA A 170 -6.82 -4.41 11.96
N ARG A 171 -6.06 -5.49 11.79
CA ARG A 171 -5.55 -6.27 12.94
C ARG A 171 -4.55 -5.42 13.74
N PRO A 172 -4.72 -5.29 15.06
CA PRO A 172 -3.77 -4.55 15.90
C PRO A 172 -2.30 -4.98 15.66
N ASP A 173 -1.39 -4.04 15.69
CA ASP A 173 0.05 -4.26 15.49
C ASP A 173 0.46 -4.89 14.13
N SER A 174 -0.44 -4.94 13.14
CA SER A 174 -0.11 -5.38 11.78
C SER A 174 0.45 -4.22 10.94
N HIS A 175 1.01 -4.54 9.78
CA HIS A 175 1.43 -3.52 8.81
C HIS A 175 0.23 -2.69 8.31
N GLU A 176 -0.93 -3.33 8.08
CA GLU A 176 -2.16 -2.63 7.69
C GLU A 176 -2.59 -1.62 8.76
N PHE A 177 -2.51 -2.00 10.04
CA PHE A 177 -2.77 -1.08 11.15
C PHE A 177 -1.81 0.11 11.14
N ALA A 178 -0.50 -0.14 10.87
CA ALA A 178 0.49 0.93 10.78
C ALA A 178 0.13 1.96 9.71
N ILE A 179 -0.27 1.49 8.52
CA ILE A 179 -0.71 2.35 7.41
C ILE A 179 -1.93 3.19 7.81
N VAL A 180 -2.95 2.57 8.40
CA VAL A 180 -4.19 3.28 8.80
C VAL A 180 -3.89 4.31 9.89
N ALA A 181 -3.05 3.96 10.86
CA ALA A 181 -2.62 4.87 11.93
C ALA A 181 -1.79 6.05 11.38
N PHE A 182 -0.98 5.83 10.35
CA PHE A 182 -0.25 6.89 9.67
C PHE A 182 -1.19 7.89 8.97
N TYR A 183 -2.19 7.41 8.22
CA TYR A 183 -3.18 8.29 7.59
C TYR A 183 -3.98 9.08 8.64
N ARG A 184 -4.37 8.44 9.76
CA ARG A 184 -5.02 9.14 10.87
C ARG A 184 -4.16 10.25 11.45
N THR A 185 -2.85 10.05 11.51
CA THR A 185 -1.91 11.09 11.93
C THR A 185 -1.97 12.30 11.01
N MET A 186 -2.02 12.07 9.69
CA MET A 186 -2.10 13.18 8.71
C MET A 186 -3.41 13.95 8.84
N ASP A 187 -4.53 13.25 9.03
CA ASP A 187 -5.85 13.86 9.26
C ASP A 187 -5.86 14.73 10.53
N LEU A 188 -5.37 14.17 11.63
CA LEU A 188 -5.31 14.87 12.93
C LEU A 188 -4.37 16.10 12.89
N ARG A 189 -3.25 16.00 12.19
CA ARG A 189 -2.35 17.15 12.00
C ARG A 189 -3.05 18.28 11.24
N LYS A 190 -3.77 17.95 10.19
CA LYS A 190 -4.53 18.93 9.40
C LYS A 190 -5.67 19.57 10.22
N ALA A 191 -6.21 18.84 11.21
CA ALA A 191 -7.18 19.35 12.19
C ALA A 191 -6.53 20.17 13.31
N GLY A 192 -5.20 20.30 13.38
CA GLY A 192 -4.48 20.96 14.48
C GLY A 192 -4.44 20.16 15.80
N ARG A 193 -4.80 18.87 15.77
CA ARG A 193 -4.85 17.97 16.95
C ARG A 193 -3.49 17.29 17.17
N THR A 194 -2.43 18.10 17.41
CA THR A 194 -1.02 17.66 17.40
C THR A 194 -0.74 16.53 18.39
N ASN A 195 -1.25 16.61 19.63
CA ASN A 195 -0.98 15.58 20.66
C ASN A 195 -1.57 14.22 20.27
N GLU A 196 -2.77 14.22 19.68
CA GLU A 196 -3.40 12.99 19.21
C GLU A 196 -2.67 12.43 17.97
N ALA A 197 -2.26 13.31 17.07
CA ALA A 197 -1.44 12.94 15.91
C ALA A 197 -0.14 12.25 16.36
N LEU A 198 0.57 12.80 17.34
CA LEU A 198 1.78 12.21 17.89
C LEU A 198 1.53 10.81 18.49
N ALA A 199 0.43 10.64 19.22
CA ALA A 199 0.06 9.35 19.78
C ALA A 199 -0.20 8.28 18.70
N TRP A 200 -0.90 8.65 17.63
CA TRP A 200 -1.19 7.74 16.52
C TRP A 200 0.05 7.44 15.66
N LEU A 201 0.89 8.44 15.42
CA LEU A 201 2.16 8.26 14.71
C LEU A 201 3.10 7.32 15.47
N THR A 202 3.12 7.42 16.80
CA THR A 202 3.89 6.49 17.66
C THR A 202 3.39 5.05 17.49
N LYS A 203 2.07 4.82 17.46
CA LYS A 203 1.48 3.49 17.22
C LYS A 203 1.86 2.95 15.83
N SER A 204 1.80 3.80 14.80
CA SER A 204 2.22 3.45 13.45
C SER A 204 3.69 3.00 13.44
N ALA A 205 4.59 3.81 13.99
CA ALA A 205 6.02 3.52 14.03
C ALA A 205 6.35 2.22 14.79
N ILE A 206 5.69 1.97 15.92
CA ILE A 206 5.85 0.71 16.67
C ILE A 206 5.42 -0.48 15.83
N SER A 207 4.29 -0.38 15.12
CA SER A 207 3.79 -1.46 14.27
C SER A 207 4.72 -1.70 13.07
N ASP A 208 5.26 -0.65 12.43
CA ASP A 208 6.22 -0.79 11.34
C ASP A 208 7.50 -1.50 11.80
N VAL A 209 8.07 -1.11 12.95
CA VAL A 209 9.25 -1.78 13.52
C VAL A 209 8.97 -3.25 13.83
N ARG A 210 7.81 -3.57 14.43
CA ARG A 210 7.42 -4.95 14.73
C ARG A 210 7.25 -5.83 13.49
N ASN A 211 6.86 -5.24 12.38
CA ASN A 211 6.68 -5.92 11.10
C ASN A 211 7.91 -5.83 10.19
N ALA A 212 9.03 -5.31 10.68
CA ALA A 212 10.29 -5.13 9.94
C ALA A 212 10.10 -4.40 8.59
N VAL A 213 9.19 -3.42 8.56
CA VAL A 213 8.94 -2.61 7.35
C VAL A 213 10.18 -1.79 7.04
N MET A 214 10.69 -1.88 5.81
CA MET A 214 11.89 -1.14 5.37
C MET A 214 11.62 0.34 5.15
N ASP A 215 10.41 0.71 4.74
CA ASP A 215 10.00 2.09 4.65
C ASP A 215 9.73 2.63 6.06
N GLN A 216 10.69 3.39 6.58
CA GLN A 216 10.63 4.00 7.91
C GLN A 216 9.95 5.38 7.90
N GLY A 217 9.01 5.61 7.00
CA GLY A 217 8.29 6.89 6.86
C GLY A 217 7.65 7.35 8.16
N SER A 218 7.07 6.43 8.94
CA SER A 218 6.49 6.73 10.25
C SER A 218 7.52 7.20 11.28
N LEU A 219 8.72 6.63 11.29
CA LEU A 219 9.82 7.06 12.18
C LEU A 219 10.39 8.41 11.76
N TRP A 220 10.57 8.66 10.45
CA TRP A 220 10.99 9.95 9.94
C TRP A 220 10.00 11.06 10.31
N GLU A 221 8.73 10.79 10.12
CA GLU A 221 7.68 11.77 10.43
C GLU A 221 7.55 11.99 11.94
N LEU A 222 7.74 10.93 12.76
CA LEU A 222 7.80 11.05 14.21
C LEU A 222 8.96 11.94 14.67
N ALA A 223 10.13 11.76 14.07
CA ALA A 223 11.30 12.59 14.34
C ALA A 223 11.06 14.06 13.94
N ASN A 224 10.45 14.29 12.78
CA ASN A 224 10.07 15.64 12.33
C ASN A 224 9.11 16.33 13.32
N LEU A 225 8.06 15.63 13.73
CA LEU A 225 7.08 16.18 14.66
C LEU A 225 7.70 16.50 16.03
N LEU A 226 8.53 15.59 16.57
CA LEU A 226 9.24 15.82 17.83
C LEU A 226 10.25 16.98 17.74
N SER A 227 10.89 17.17 16.58
CA SER A 227 11.78 18.30 16.34
C SER A 227 11.02 19.63 16.36
N GLN A 228 9.85 19.68 15.75
CA GLN A 228 8.99 20.85 15.78
C GLN A 228 8.52 21.21 17.20
N GLU A 229 8.30 20.21 18.04
CA GLU A 229 7.96 20.37 19.46
C GLU A 229 9.20 20.58 20.37
N SER A 230 10.37 20.89 19.79
CA SER A 230 11.64 21.12 20.50
C SER A 230 12.15 19.92 21.31
N GLN A 231 11.70 18.70 21.03
CA GLN A 231 12.14 17.46 21.66
C GLN A 231 13.32 16.81 20.90
N LEU A 232 14.39 17.60 20.72
CA LEU A 232 15.48 17.28 19.79
C LEU A 232 16.22 15.97 20.10
N GLU A 233 16.44 15.64 21.37
CA GLU A 233 17.10 14.38 21.75
C GLU A 233 16.26 13.15 21.36
N ARG A 234 14.95 13.21 21.56
CA ARG A 234 14.05 12.15 21.12
C ARG A 234 14.00 12.03 19.60
N ALA A 235 13.90 13.18 18.90
CA ALA A 235 13.93 13.20 17.45
C ALA A 235 15.20 12.55 16.89
N ARG A 236 16.36 12.86 17.48
CA ARG A 236 17.66 12.28 17.10
C ARG A 236 17.67 10.75 17.22
N VAL A 237 17.14 10.21 18.32
CA VAL A 237 17.08 8.75 18.50
C VAL A 237 16.28 8.07 17.40
N TYR A 238 15.12 8.59 17.05
CA TYR A 238 14.27 8.00 15.99
C TYR A 238 14.87 8.12 14.60
N ILE A 239 15.52 9.27 14.29
CA ILE A 239 16.24 9.44 13.01
C ILE A 239 17.42 8.47 12.91
N SER A 240 18.22 8.32 13.96
CA SER A 240 19.34 7.41 13.95
C SER A 240 18.89 5.96 13.74
N PHE A 241 17.84 5.54 14.43
CA PHE A 241 17.27 4.21 14.26
C PHE A 241 16.71 3.99 12.86
N ALA A 242 15.95 4.96 12.31
CA ALA A 242 15.43 4.87 10.96
C ALA A 242 16.56 4.75 9.93
N TRP A 243 17.66 5.48 10.13
CA TRP A 243 18.85 5.40 9.27
C TRP A 243 19.51 4.03 9.31
N GLU A 244 19.63 3.42 10.49
CA GLU A 244 20.19 2.07 10.67
C GLU A 244 19.30 0.99 10.02
N CYS A 245 17.98 1.20 9.94
CA CYS A 245 17.07 0.24 9.32
C CYS A 245 17.20 0.18 7.78
N VAL A 246 17.66 1.26 7.11
CA VAL A 246 17.72 1.35 5.64
C VAL A 246 19.13 1.16 5.07
N ASN A 247 20.16 1.03 5.91
CA ASN A 247 21.55 0.77 5.54
C ASN A 247 22.02 -0.60 6.05
#